data_9521a8ea9f1d006cfb1928d66af37a05
#
_entry.id   9521a8ea9f1d006cfb1928d66af37a05
#
_cell.length_a   1.000
_cell.length_b   1.000
_cell.length_c   1.000
_cell.angle_alpha   90.00
_cell.angle_beta   90.00
_cell.angle_gamma   90.00
#
_symmetry.space_group_name_H-M   'P 1'
#
loop_
_entity.id
_entity.type
_entity.pdbx_description
1 polymer ?
#
loop_
_entity_poly.entity_id
_entity_poly.type
_entity_poly.pdbx_seq_one_letter_code
_entity_poly.pdbx_strand_id
1 'polypeptide(L)'
;ENAVERVMGALEYEPDAYITKPFTLSMLRERLKRIFHTKEELRPINEAIDNGDINQAIEIANFLLESKPRLLLPVSRILGKLYMREERYEEALHVYSQPLNTRMVSWARLGQAICMHYLGDSLGALALIRQTLVDYPMYVQCHDWAARILLALGKPEEAQEQLELATAISPRAVLRQMELGYLASQNGDHKIAETAFEQSIRLGRHSCYKTSGNYLQFARELQHGLSAEKTRDNINLRNKALRAIDELRQEYSGHVSIMFDTSIVESKTYVAVAESDKAKGAADRAESLLARIQAPTPDQQLQMTEAFIDVGEHIKAKDLINTMRDSQASNLAQNALDKLRALEDKLNAMTIREHTAKLNAEGVSLYEQGKLMEAIEVFDQAVKYDEVGVSVLLNAIQAKVSHIERTELDVRQLKDCYVLFKRIGSIGHLDERYDRYDRLKTTCIRLKRAAGV
;
A
#
# COMPACT_ATOMS: atom_id res chain seq x y z
N GLU A 1 23.93 30.05 -4.94
CA GLU A 1 22.63 29.40 -4.69
C GLU A 1 22.73 28.59 -3.40
N ASN A 2 22.40 29.24 -2.30
CA ASN A 2 22.26 28.57 -1.01
C ASN A 2 20.79 28.15 -0.85
N ALA A 3 20.31 27.27 -1.69
CA ALA A 3 19.04 26.64 -1.42
C ALA A 3 19.24 25.82 -0.13
N VAL A 4 18.54 26.18 0.94
CA VAL A 4 18.57 25.49 2.26
C VAL A 4 18.47 23.98 2.08
N GLU A 5 17.61 23.53 1.17
CA GLU A 5 17.42 22.14 0.80
C GLU A 5 18.71 21.42 0.35
N ARG A 6 19.59 22.11 -0.42
CA ARG A 6 20.86 21.49 -0.87
C ARG A 6 21.87 21.37 0.25
N VAL A 7 21.87 22.37 1.15
CA VAL A 7 22.74 22.36 2.33
C VAL A 7 22.30 21.26 3.29
N MET A 8 21.01 21.15 3.57
CA MET A 8 20.46 20.12 4.44
C MET A 8 20.68 18.74 3.87
N GLY A 9 20.41 18.52 2.57
CA GLY A 9 20.72 17.26 1.92
C GLY A 9 22.20 16.87 1.98
N ALA A 10 23.11 17.82 1.85
CA ALA A 10 24.55 17.56 2.00
C ALA A 10 24.96 17.23 3.45
N LEU A 11 24.32 17.87 4.44
CA LEU A 11 24.59 17.62 5.85
C LEU A 11 24.08 16.26 6.33
N GLU A 12 23.05 15.70 5.70
CA GLU A 12 22.56 14.35 6.00
C GLU A 12 23.60 13.26 5.78
N TYR A 13 24.52 13.45 4.82
CA TYR A 13 25.63 12.52 4.58
C TYR A 13 26.75 12.65 5.63
N GLU A 14 26.54 13.45 6.68
CA GLU A 14 27.49 13.66 7.79
C GLU A 14 28.92 13.96 7.30
N PRO A 15 29.13 14.92 6.40
CA PRO A 15 30.47 15.25 5.94
C PRO A 15 31.35 15.72 7.10
N ASP A 16 32.65 15.41 7.04
CA ASP A 16 33.61 15.87 8.08
C ASP A 16 33.62 17.39 8.27
N ALA A 17 33.31 18.14 7.21
CA ALA A 17 33.12 19.57 7.27
C ALA A 17 32.33 20.13 6.09
N TYR A 18 31.68 21.25 6.30
CA TYR A 18 31.01 22.04 5.28
C TYR A 18 31.59 23.43 5.22
N ILE A 19 31.93 23.92 4.02
CA ILE A 19 32.46 25.27 3.80
C ILE A 19 31.53 26.00 2.84
N THR A 20 31.04 27.17 3.28
CA THR A 20 30.22 28.05 2.44
C THR A 20 31.08 28.94 1.56
N LYS A 21 30.64 29.20 0.35
CA LYS A 21 31.26 30.23 -0.52
C LYS A 21 30.74 31.61 -0.10
N PRO A 22 31.59 32.66 -0.14
CA PRO A 22 33.02 32.66 -0.54
C PRO A 22 33.95 32.16 0.59
N PHE A 23 35.02 31.44 0.22
CA PHE A 23 36.07 31.02 1.16
C PHE A 23 37.47 31.32 0.57
N THR A 24 38.45 31.56 1.46
CA THR A 24 39.82 31.75 1.07
C THR A 24 40.63 30.47 1.10
N LEU A 25 41.74 30.44 0.37
CA LEU A 25 42.65 29.29 0.37
C LEU A 25 43.20 29.02 1.79
N SER A 26 43.43 30.06 2.55
CA SER A 26 43.90 29.96 3.94
C SER A 26 42.83 29.26 4.82
N MET A 27 41.57 29.68 4.72
CA MET A 27 40.46 29.07 5.46
C MET A 27 40.32 27.59 5.11
N LEU A 28 40.43 27.23 3.83
CA LEU A 28 40.37 25.84 3.39
C LEU A 28 41.54 25.03 3.96
N ARG A 29 42.77 25.54 3.86
CA ARG A 29 43.98 24.85 4.39
C ARG A 29 43.87 24.59 5.90
N GLU A 30 43.51 25.61 6.67
CA GLU A 30 43.36 25.46 8.14
C GLU A 30 42.28 24.43 8.49
N ARG A 31 41.17 24.41 7.77
CA ARG A 31 40.09 23.47 8.03
C ARG A 31 40.50 22.04 7.67
N LEU A 32 41.13 21.87 6.52
CA LEU A 32 41.66 20.54 6.09
C LEU A 32 42.70 20.03 7.08
N LYS A 33 43.65 20.90 7.55
CA LYS A 33 44.66 20.52 8.55
C LYS A 33 44.01 19.99 9.84
N ARG A 34 42.96 20.63 10.35
CA ARG A 34 42.21 20.14 11.52
C ARG A 34 41.54 18.80 11.28
N ILE A 35 40.89 18.63 10.11
CA ILE A 35 40.21 17.40 9.75
C ILE A 35 41.22 16.26 9.66
N PHE A 36 42.33 16.45 8.93
CA PHE A 36 43.37 15.43 8.80
C PHE A 36 43.96 15.03 10.14
N HIS A 37 44.23 16.01 11.00
CA HIS A 37 44.75 15.74 12.34
C HIS A 37 43.77 14.91 13.19
N THR A 38 42.47 15.27 13.17
CA THR A 38 41.45 14.49 13.87
C THR A 38 41.31 13.09 13.29
N LYS A 39 41.31 12.93 11.97
CA LYS A 39 41.25 11.62 11.31
C LYS A 39 42.43 10.72 11.62
N GLU A 40 43.62 11.30 11.70
CA GLU A 40 44.84 10.56 12.08
C GLU A 40 44.76 10.05 13.53
N GLU A 41 44.18 10.85 14.44
CA GLU A 41 43.97 10.40 15.82
C GLU A 41 42.87 9.33 15.96
N LEU A 42 41.86 9.36 15.08
CA LEU A 42 40.79 8.37 15.05
C LEU A 42 41.13 7.13 14.18
N ARG A 43 42.26 7.16 13.47
CA ARG A 43 42.65 6.07 12.56
C ARG A 43 42.65 4.69 13.23
N PRO A 44 43.16 4.50 14.46
CA PRO A 44 43.15 3.17 15.07
C PRO A 44 41.76 2.60 15.31
N ILE A 45 40.74 3.46 15.60
CA ILE A 45 39.34 3.05 15.75
C ILE A 45 38.80 2.61 14.38
N ASN A 46 39.04 3.42 13.35
CA ASN A 46 38.55 3.16 12.01
C ASN A 46 39.15 1.87 11.42
N GLU A 47 40.44 1.64 11.62
CA GLU A 47 41.13 0.41 11.20
C GLU A 47 40.54 -0.83 11.90
N ALA A 48 40.21 -0.74 13.19
CA ALA A 48 39.55 -1.85 13.90
C ALA A 48 38.12 -2.09 13.35
N ILE A 49 37.37 -1.02 13.03
CA ILE A 49 36.05 -1.13 12.41
C ILE A 49 36.15 -1.76 11.02
N ASP A 50 37.09 -1.34 10.18
CA ASP A 50 37.29 -1.83 8.82
C ASP A 50 37.71 -3.32 8.81
N ASN A 51 38.44 -3.75 9.84
CA ASN A 51 38.80 -5.15 10.07
C ASN A 51 37.65 -5.99 10.67
N GLY A 52 36.53 -5.38 11.03
CA GLY A 52 35.39 -6.04 11.64
C GLY A 52 35.54 -6.33 13.13
N ASP A 53 36.62 -5.87 13.77
CA ASP A 53 36.83 -6.03 15.21
C ASP A 53 36.22 -4.91 16.02
N ILE A 54 34.90 -5.05 16.25
CA ILE A 54 34.08 -4.03 16.94
C ILE A 54 34.50 -3.92 18.42
N ASN A 55 34.87 -5.01 19.06
CA ASN A 55 35.30 -5.00 20.47
C ASN A 55 36.59 -4.20 20.62
N GLN A 56 37.58 -4.44 19.77
CA GLN A 56 38.80 -3.66 19.75
C GLN A 56 38.55 -2.18 19.47
N ALA A 57 37.64 -1.87 18.53
CA ALA A 57 37.26 -0.47 18.25
C ALA A 57 36.66 0.22 19.46
N ILE A 58 35.82 -0.48 20.24
CA ILE A 58 35.23 0.01 21.50
C ILE A 58 36.31 0.25 22.55
N GLU A 59 37.24 -0.68 22.74
CA GLU A 59 38.35 -0.55 23.70
C GLU A 59 39.23 0.67 23.38
N ILE A 60 39.63 0.81 22.10
CA ILE A 60 40.44 1.97 21.65
C ILE A 60 39.67 3.27 21.85
N ALA A 61 38.36 3.30 21.52
CA ALA A 61 37.55 4.50 21.68
C ALA A 61 37.40 4.91 23.14
N ASN A 62 37.20 3.96 24.07
CA ASN A 62 37.14 4.24 25.50
C ASN A 62 38.49 4.79 26.01
N PHE A 63 39.60 4.20 25.63
CA PHE A 63 40.93 4.67 25.95
C PHE A 63 41.18 6.11 25.46
N LEU A 64 40.71 6.43 24.23
CA LEU A 64 40.84 7.78 23.67
C LEU A 64 39.96 8.80 24.40
N LEU A 65 38.78 8.43 24.86
CA LEU A 65 37.93 9.31 25.66
C LEU A 65 38.58 9.72 26.96
N GLU A 66 39.24 8.78 27.66
CA GLU A 66 39.93 9.02 28.91
C GLU A 66 41.22 9.83 28.72
N SER A 67 42.02 9.46 27.71
CA SER A 67 43.36 10.01 27.50
C SER A 67 43.38 11.35 26.75
N LYS A 68 42.36 11.65 25.93
CA LYS A 68 42.30 12.82 25.04
C LYS A 68 40.95 13.55 25.10
N PRO A 69 40.67 14.34 26.16
CA PRO A 69 39.36 15.03 26.31
C PRO A 69 38.96 15.90 25.12
N ARG A 70 39.92 16.39 24.34
CA ARG A 70 39.64 17.17 23.11
C ARG A 70 38.91 16.38 22.03
N LEU A 71 39.01 15.02 22.06
CA LEU A 71 38.34 14.12 21.13
C LEU A 71 36.96 13.69 21.63
N LEU A 72 36.47 14.22 22.75
CA LEU A 72 35.19 13.86 23.34
C LEU A 72 34.06 13.75 22.28
N LEU A 73 33.87 14.77 21.47
CA LEU A 73 32.76 14.79 20.51
C LEU A 73 32.89 13.74 19.40
N PRO A 74 34.00 13.68 18.64
CA PRO A 74 34.12 12.69 17.56
C PRO A 74 34.18 11.26 18.08
N VAL A 75 34.85 11.01 19.21
CA VAL A 75 34.93 9.67 19.78
C VAL A 75 33.59 9.22 20.36
N SER A 76 32.89 10.09 21.14
CA SER A 76 31.54 9.74 21.66
C SER A 76 30.56 9.45 20.53
N ARG A 77 30.67 10.13 19.39
CA ARG A 77 29.80 9.87 18.23
C ARG A 77 30.06 8.49 17.62
N ILE A 78 31.31 8.11 17.47
CA ILE A 78 31.69 6.77 16.95
C ILE A 78 31.33 5.70 17.97
N LEU A 79 31.74 5.86 19.23
CA LEU A 79 31.52 4.88 20.29
C LEU A 79 30.03 4.64 20.55
N GLY A 80 29.22 5.72 20.56
CA GLY A 80 27.78 5.58 20.68
C GLY A 80 27.17 4.75 19.53
N LYS A 81 27.62 4.98 18.27
CA LYS A 81 27.19 4.16 17.12
C LYS A 81 27.67 2.71 17.24
N LEU A 82 28.85 2.45 17.77
CA LEU A 82 29.35 1.08 17.99
C LEU A 82 28.51 0.35 19.02
N TYR A 83 28.22 0.98 20.17
CA TYR A 83 27.35 0.39 21.19
C TYR A 83 25.93 0.14 20.67
N MET A 84 25.37 1.08 19.88
CA MET A 84 24.06 0.92 19.23
C MET A 84 24.05 -0.30 18.28
N ARG A 85 25.13 -0.52 17.52
CA ARG A 85 25.27 -1.66 16.61
C ARG A 85 25.31 -3.00 17.36
N GLU A 86 25.93 -3.00 18.55
CA GLU A 86 26.01 -4.19 19.42
C GLU A 86 24.82 -4.32 20.36
N GLU A 87 23.75 -3.53 20.14
CA GLU A 87 22.51 -3.49 20.97
C GLU A 87 22.77 -3.17 22.46
N ARG A 88 23.89 -2.53 22.77
CA ARG A 88 24.30 -2.11 24.10
C ARG A 88 23.79 -0.71 24.40
N TYR A 89 22.48 -0.61 24.55
CA TYR A 89 21.78 0.70 24.58
C TYR A 89 22.05 1.51 25.84
N GLU A 90 22.28 0.89 27.01
CA GLU A 90 22.61 1.58 28.25
C GLU A 90 23.99 2.26 28.15
N GLU A 91 24.99 1.55 27.61
CA GLU A 91 26.32 2.13 27.41
C GLU A 91 26.29 3.22 26.33
N ALA A 92 25.54 3.02 25.25
CA ALA A 92 25.34 4.05 24.24
C ALA A 92 24.69 5.32 24.85
N LEU A 93 23.66 5.17 25.68
CA LEU A 93 22.99 6.25 26.39
C LEU A 93 23.96 7.02 27.28
N HIS A 94 24.79 6.30 28.03
CA HIS A 94 25.83 6.92 28.86
C HIS A 94 26.82 7.75 28.03
N VAL A 95 27.32 7.19 26.93
CA VAL A 95 28.26 7.86 26.02
C VAL A 95 27.65 9.10 25.37
N TYR A 96 26.39 9.04 24.93
CA TYR A 96 25.71 10.20 24.36
C TYR A 96 25.40 11.30 25.39
N SER A 97 25.34 10.95 26.68
CA SER A 97 25.15 11.94 27.75
C SER A 97 26.38 12.80 28.01
N GLN A 98 27.58 12.27 27.82
CA GLN A 98 28.84 12.97 28.14
C GLN A 98 29.03 14.31 27.39
N PRO A 99 28.86 14.38 26.03
CA PRO A 99 28.95 15.64 25.31
C PRO A 99 27.96 16.70 25.80
N LEU A 100 26.78 16.29 26.24
CA LEU A 100 25.70 17.20 26.66
C LEU A 100 25.99 17.90 27.99
N ASN A 101 26.90 17.37 28.82
CA ASN A 101 27.37 18.02 30.01
C ASN A 101 28.21 19.28 29.72
N THR A 102 28.76 19.39 28.50
CA THR A 102 29.61 20.53 28.12
C THR A 102 28.90 21.49 27.19
N ARG A 103 28.10 21.02 26.27
CA ARG A 103 27.32 21.85 25.34
C ARG A 103 26.17 21.07 24.74
N MET A 104 25.14 21.81 24.28
CA MET A 104 24.04 21.22 23.55
C MET A 104 24.49 20.73 22.16
N VAL A 105 24.28 19.46 21.88
CA VAL A 105 24.67 18.78 20.62
C VAL A 105 23.52 17.97 20.11
N SER A 106 22.96 18.35 18.96
CA SER A 106 21.76 17.74 18.40
C SER A 106 21.87 16.21 18.18
N TRP A 107 22.98 15.75 17.61
CA TRP A 107 23.19 14.34 17.36
C TRP A 107 23.29 13.49 18.64
N ALA A 108 23.84 14.07 19.74
CA ALA A 108 23.92 13.38 21.02
C ALA A 108 22.54 13.24 21.68
N ARG A 109 21.71 14.29 21.64
CA ARG A 109 20.32 14.22 22.10
C ARG A 109 19.50 13.23 21.28
N LEU A 110 19.66 13.21 19.95
CA LEU A 110 19.01 12.22 19.12
C LEU A 110 19.48 10.81 19.49
N GLY A 111 20.78 10.61 19.67
CA GLY A 111 21.35 9.34 20.14
C GLY A 111 20.74 8.87 21.47
N GLN A 112 20.59 9.79 22.45
CA GLN A 112 19.89 9.48 23.70
C GLN A 112 18.44 9.05 23.45
N ALA A 113 17.69 9.79 22.65
CA ALA A 113 16.30 9.46 22.35
C ALA A 113 16.16 8.07 21.69
N ILE A 114 17.10 7.74 20.77
CA ILE A 114 17.11 6.43 20.14
C ILE A 114 17.37 5.33 21.18
N CYS A 115 18.34 5.51 22.06
CA CYS A 115 18.62 4.56 23.15
C CYS A 115 17.40 4.39 24.07
N MET A 116 16.76 5.49 24.49
CA MET A 116 15.54 5.44 25.31
C MET A 116 14.44 4.62 24.67
N HIS A 117 14.23 4.79 23.36
CA HIS A 117 13.25 4.01 22.61
C HIS A 117 13.55 2.51 22.68
N TYR A 118 14.78 2.10 22.39
CA TYR A 118 15.18 0.68 22.44
C TYR A 118 15.17 0.10 23.85
N LEU A 119 15.35 0.93 24.88
CA LEU A 119 15.20 0.57 26.29
C LEU A 119 13.74 0.55 26.79
N GLY A 120 12.77 0.80 25.88
CA GLY A 120 11.33 0.72 26.15
C GLY A 120 10.66 2.05 26.49
N ASP A 121 11.40 3.14 26.67
CA ASP A 121 10.84 4.48 26.93
C ASP A 121 10.61 5.25 25.62
N SER A 122 9.68 4.78 24.79
CA SER A 122 9.35 5.42 23.52
C SER A 122 8.69 6.81 23.69
N LEU A 123 7.93 7.00 24.78
CA LEU A 123 7.29 8.30 25.03
C LEU A 123 8.30 9.36 25.48
N GLY A 124 9.23 9.01 26.36
CA GLY A 124 10.34 9.86 26.76
C GLY A 124 11.24 10.20 25.57
N ALA A 125 11.55 9.22 24.73
CA ALA A 125 12.29 9.41 23.49
C ALA A 125 11.62 10.43 22.56
N LEU A 126 10.31 10.32 22.34
CA LEU A 126 9.56 11.26 21.51
C LEU A 126 9.53 12.68 22.10
N ALA A 127 9.39 12.79 23.43
CA ALA A 127 9.46 14.07 24.13
C ALA A 127 10.84 14.75 23.96
N LEU A 128 11.93 13.98 24.06
CA LEU A 128 13.30 14.48 23.87
C LEU A 128 13.56 14.90 22.41
N ILE A 129 13.01 14.15 21.44
CA ILE A 129 13.07 14.53 20.02
C ILE A 129 12.33 15.86 19.79
N ARG A 130 11.11 16.00 20.31
CA ARG A 130 10.33 17.26 20.20
C ARG A 130 11.09 18.44 20.80
N GLN A 131 11.70 18.27 21.97
CA GLN A 131 12.54 19.28 22.56
C GLN A 131 13.76 19.62 21.70
N THR A 132 14.36 18.60 21.07
CA THR A 132 15.50 18.81 20.17
C THR A 132 15.09 19.60 18.93
N LEU A 133 13.91 19.38 18.39
CA LEU A 133 13.37 20.12 17.25
C LEU A 133 13.02 21.57 17.57
N VAL A 134 12.71 21.91 18.85
CA VAL A 134 12.58 23.31 19.27
C VAL A 134 13.90 24.06 19.12
N ASP A 135 15.02 23.43 19.53
CA ASP A 135 16.36 24.04 19.44
C ASP A 135 16.96 23.96 18.02
N TYR A 136 16.62 22.91 17.27
CA TYR A 136 17.15 22.58 15.94
C TYR A 136 16.03 22.20 14.95
N PRO A 137 15.19 23.16 14.50
CA PRO A 137 14.00 22.87 13.70
C PRO A 137 14.27 22.18 12.35
N MET A 138 15.48 22.36 11.80
CA MET A 138 15.91 21.81 10.53
C MET A 138 16.68 20.48 10.68
N TYR A 139 16.68 19.86 11.85
CA TYR A 139 17.38 18.61 12.08
C TYR A 139 16.54 17.41 11.64
N VAL A 140 16.64 17.09 10.36
CA VAL A 140 15.78 16.15 9.65
C VAL A 140 15.74 14.75 10.27
N GLN A 141 16.89 14.24 10.76
CA GLN A 141 16.94 12.92 11.40
C GLN A 141 16.06 12.81 12.65
N CYS A 142 15.74 13.91 13.32
CA CYS A 142 14.77 13.92 14.42
C CYS A 142 13.35 13.58 13.91
N HIS A 143 12.96 14.10 12.76
CA HIS A 143 11.68 13.77 12.15
C HIS A 143 11.63 12.30 11.68
N ASP A 144 12.72 11.81 11.06
CA ASP A 144 12.82 10.41 10.66
C ASP A 144 12.63 9.44 11.85
N TRP A 145 13.32 9.75 12.98
CA TRP A 145 13.21 8.94 14.20
C TRP A 145 11.88 9.12 14.92
N ALA A 146 11.31 10.33 14.92
CA ALA A 146 9.95 10.55 15.43
C ALA A 146 8.94 9.67 14.68
N ALA A 147 9.03 9.61 13.35
CA ALA A 147 8.16 8.75 12.54
C ALA A 147 8.31 7.27 12.93
N ARG A 148 9.53 6.75 13.06
CA ARG A 148 9.78 5.36 13.46
C ARG A 148 9.23 5.03 14.85
N ILE A 149 9.42 5.93 15.81
CA ILE A 149 8.90 5.76 17.17
C ILE A 149 7.38 5.79 17.17
N LEU A 150 6.77 6.71 16.41
CA LEU A 150 5.31 6.80 16.27
C LEU A 150 4.71 5.55 15.63
N LEU A 151 5.37 4.97 14.61
CA LEU A 151 4.97 3.67 14.04
C LEU A 151 5.02 2.55 15.08
N ALA A 152 6.08 2.49 15.87
CA ALA A 152 6.20 1.51 16.95
C ALA A 152 5.12 1.69 18.04
N LEU A 153 4.62 2.92 18.22
CA LEU A 153 3.50 3.23 19.12
C LEU A 153 2.11 3.02 18.49
N GLY A 154 2.03 2.54 17.25
CA GLY A 154 0.77 2.32 16.53
C GLY A 154 0.07 3.60 16.08
N LYS A 155 0.82 4.65 15.76
CA LYS A 155 0.34 5.97 15.35
C LYS A 155 0.81 6.33 13.93
N PRO A 156 0.33 5.61 12.89
CA PRO A 156 0.84 5.75 11.53
C PRO A 156 0.54 7.13 10.91
N GLU A 157 -0.57 7.77 11.23
CA GLU A 157 -0.92 9.09 10.69
C GLU A 157 0.04 10.16 11.22
N GLU A 158 0.32 10.17 12.56
CA GLU A 158 1.30 11.10 13.15
C GLU A 158 2.72 10.83 12.58
N ALA A 159 3.05 9.57 12.29
CA ALA A 159 4.33 9.20 11.67
C ALA A 159 4.45 9.74 10.25
N GLN A 160 3.38 9.68 9.45
CA GLN A 160 3.34 10.26 8.10
C GLN A 160 3.59 11.77 8.14
N GLU A 161 2.93 12.50 9.04
CA GLU A 161 3.15 13.94 9.22
C GLU A 161 4.64 14.26 9.48
N GLN A 162 5.33 13.45 10.30
CA GLN A 162 6.76 13.64 10.54
C GLN A 162 7.61 13.40 9.28
N LEU A 163 7.29 12.38 8.47
CA LEU A 163 8.00 12.14 7.21
C LEU A 163 7.72 13.23 6.17
N GLU A 164 6.52 13.79 6.14
CA GLU A 164 6.19 14.94 5.28
C GLU A 164 7.01 16.17 5.65
N LEU A 165 7.14 16.48 6.95
CA LEU A 165 8.02 17.55 7.44
C LEU A 165 9.48 17.29 7.07
N ALA A 166 9.96 16.06 7.24
CA ALA A 166 11.32 15.66 6.87
C ALA A 166 11.56 15.83 5.36
N THR A 167 10.60 15.42 4.51
CA THR A 167 10.70 15.58 3.05
C THR A 167 10.61 17.04 2.61
N ALA A 168 9.85 17.88 3.31
CA ALA A 168 9.79 19.31 3.04
C ALA A 168 11.14 20.00 3.31
N ILE A 169 11.86 19.60 4.37
CA ILE A 169 13.19 20.16 4.71
C ILE A 169 14.25 19.63 3.73
N SER A 170 14.23 18.32 3.43
CA SER A 170 15.21 17.66 2.56
C SER A 170 14.54 16.74 1.55
N PRO A 171 14.03 17.29 0.44
CA PRO A 171 13.20 16.57 -0.53
C PRO A 171 13.98 15.59 -1.42
N ARG A 172 15.33 15.58 -1.35
CA ARG A 172 16.17 14.78 -2.24
C ARG A 172 16.62 13.44 -1.67
N ALA A 173 16.23 13.08 -0.46
CA ALA A 173 16.54 11.80 0.15
C ALA A 173 15.64 10.70 -0.45
N VAL A 174 16.21 9.85 -1.32
CA VAL A 174 15.46 8.78 -2.02
C VAL A 174 14.76 7.85 -1.02
N LEU A 175 15.49 7.39 0.00
CA LEU A 175 14.93 6.47 1.01
C LEU A 175 13.76 7.08 1.77
N ARG A 176 13.84 8.37 2.13
CA ARG A 176 12.74 9.06 2.83
C ARG A 176 11.51 9.20 1.95
N GLN A 177 11.68 9.50 0.66
CA GLN A 177 10.57 9.51 -0.30
C GLN A 177 9.92 8.12 -0.41
N MET A 178 10.72 7.05 -0.39
CA MET A 178 10.19 5.68 -0.37
C MET A 178 9.42 5.40 0.92
N GLU A 179 9.99 5.71 2.08
CA GLU A 179 9.34 5.50 3.39
C GLU A 179 8.02 6.27 3.46
N LEU A 180 7.99 7.54 3.03
CA LEU A 180 6.77 8.34 2.95
C LEU A 180 5.74 7.70 2.00
N GLY A 181 6.17 7.26 0.81
CA GLY A 181 5.28 6.62 -0.15
C GLY A 181 4.61 5.37 0.40
N TYR A 182 5.38 4.48 1.04
CA TYR A 182 4.83 3.26 1.66
C TYR A 182 3.87 3.57 2.82
N LEU A 183 4.24 4.52 3.68
CA LEU A 183 3.41 4.86 4.84
C LEU A 183 2.11 5.56 4.42
N ALA A 184 2.18 6.52 3.50
CA ALA A 184 1.00 7.18 2.94
C ALA A 184 0.07 6.20 2.24
N SER A 185 0.61 5.22 1.48
CA SER A 185 -0.17 4.14 0.87
C SER A 185 -0.90 3.31 1.92
N GLN A 186 -0.24 2.93 3.02
CA GLN A 186 -0.85 2.19 4.13
C GLN A 186 -1.95 2.99 4.85
N ASN A 187 -1.77 4.29 4.97
CA ASN A 187 -2.76 5.21 5.57
C ASN A 187 -3.91 5.55 4.61
N GLY A 188 -3.87 5.09 3.34
CA GLY A 188 -4.87 5.39 2.32
C GLY A 188 -4.73 6.77 1.68
N ASP A 189 -3.62 7.49 1.92
CA ASP A 189 -3.32 8.76 1.27
C ASP A 189 -2.60 8.54 -0.06
N HIS A 190 -3.34 8.02 -1.03
CA HIS A 190 -2.83 7.63 -2.34
C HIS A 190 -2.17 8.78 -3.11
N LYS A 191 -2.60 10.03 -2.88
CA LYS A 191 -2.03 11.19 -3.58
C LYS A 191 -0.64 11.55 -3.08
N ILE A 192 -0.43 11.51 -1.76
CA ILE A 192 0.90 11.69 -1.18
C ILE A 192 1.80 10.52 -1.56
N ALA A 193 1.29 9.29 -1.48
CA ALA A 193 2.01 8.09 -1.91
C ALA A 193 2.47 8.16 -3.37
N GLU A 194 1.57 8.53 -4.30
CA GLU A 194 1.89 8.76 -5.72
C GLU A 194 3.06 9.75 -5.86
N THR A 195 2.94 10.91 -5.22
CA THR A 195 3.94 11.97 -5.31
C THR A 195 5.30 11.50 -4.77
N ALA A 196 5.30 10.84 -3.63
CA ALA A 196 6.51 10.35 -2.98
C ALA A 196 7.21 9.26 -3.81
N PHE A 197 6.49 8.29 -4.35
CA PHE A 197 7.07 7.28 -5.24
C PHE A 197 7.58 7.88 -6.55
N GLU A 198 6.88 8.82 -7.17
CA GLU A 198 7.36 9.53 -8.36
C GLU A 198 8.68 10.26 -8.09
N GLN A 199 8.79 10.94 -6.95
CA GLN A 199 10.04 11.59 -6.53
C GLN A 199 11.15 10.56 -6.28
N SER A 200 10.85 9.45 -5.62
CA SER A 200 11.83 8.39 -5.37
C SER A 200 12.39 7.79 -6.66
N ILE A 201 11.54 7.56 -7.67
CA ILE A 201 11.94 7.10 -9.00
C ILE A 201 12.84 8.14 -9.68
N ARG A 202 12.41 9.41 -9.71
CA ARG A 202 13.16 10.49 -10.36
C ARG A 202 14.55 10.69 -9.75
N LEU A 203 14.64 10.68 -8.42
CA LEU A 203 15.88 10.89 -7.68
C LEU A 203 16.78 9.65 -7.69
N GLY A 204 16.15 8.46 -7.63
CA GLY A 204 16.83 7.18 -7.56
C GLY A 204 17.31 6.62 -8.90
N ARG A 205 16.90 7.20 -10.02
CA ARG A 205 17.12 6.66 -11.40
C ARG A 205 18.55 6.21 -11.67
N HIS A 206 19.54 6.94 -11.16
CA HIS A 206 20.98 6.67 -11.37
C HIS A 206 21.71 6.41 -10.04
N SER A 207 21.02 5.92 -9.04
CA SER A 207 21.58 5.62 -7.72
C SER A 207 21.47 4.13 -7.38
N CYS A 208 22.17 3.72 -6.31
CA CYS A 208 22.05 2.38 -5.75
C CYS A 208 20.68 2.10 -5.11
N TYR A 209 19.83 3.13 -4.95
CA TYR A 209 18.47 3.01 -4.40
C TYR A 209 17.40 2.78 -5.46
N LYS A 210 17.78 2.59 -6.73
CA LYS A 210 16.86 2.23 -7.80
C LYS A 210 16.32 0.82 -7.56
N THR A 211 15.01 0.70 -7.38
CA THR A 211 14.33 -0.59 -7.17
C THR A 211 13.11 -0.72 -8.07
N SER A 212 12.82 -1.94 -8.51
CA SER A 212 11.58 -2.26 -9.25
C SER A 212 10.32 -1.97 -8.41
N GLY A 213 10.43 -2.15 -7.08
CA GLY A 213 9.32 -1.94 -6.15
C GLY A 213 8.73 -0.54 -6.22
N ASN A 214 9.57 0.51 -6.33
CA ASN A 214 9.09 1.89 -6.39
C ASN A 214 8.22 2.15 -7.63
N TYR A 215 8.60 1.61 -8.79
CA TYR A 215 7.83 1.73 -10.02
C TYR A 215 6.50 0.98 -9.94
N LEU A 216 6.51 -0.24 -9.36
CA LEU A 216 5.30 -1.03 -9.17
C LEU A 216 4.33 -0.35 -8.21
N GLN A 217 4.81 0.16 -7.07
CA GLN A 217 3.98 0.90 -6.13
C GLN A 217 3.44 2.19 -6.73
N PHE A 218 4.26 2.96 -7.43
CA PHE A 218 3.81 4.13 -8.15
C PHE A 218 2.66 3.83 -9.12
N ALA A 219 2.80 2.78 -9.93
CA ALA A 219 1.74 2.36 -10.83
C ALA A 219 0.47 1.89 -10.10
N ARG A 220 0.62 1.21 -8.95
CA ARG A 220 -0.51 0.81 -8.09
C ARG A 220 -1.23 2.01 -7.49
N GLU A 221 -0.51 3.01 -6.99
CA GLU A 221 -1.13 4.22 -6.44
C GLU A 221 -1.94 4.97 -7.49
N LEU A 222 -1.43 5.06 -8.72
CA LEU A 222 -2.19 5.65 -9.83
C LEU A 222 -3.50 4.91 -10.13
N GLN A 223 -3.57 3.59 -9.87
CA GLN A 223 -4.79 2.80 -10.09
C GLN A 223 -5.96 3.25 -9.22
N HIS A 224 -5.72 3.76 -8.00
CA HIS A 224 -6.77 4.26 -7.11
C HIS A 224 -7.51 5.48 -7.68
N GLY A 225 -6.87 6.25 -8.54
CA GLY A 225 -7.50 7.38 -9.23
C GLY A 225 -8.16 7.02 -10.58
N LEU A 226 -8.04 5.77 -11.04
CA LEU A 226 -8.58 5.33 -12.32
C LEU A 226 -10.07 4.98 -12.23
N SER A 227 -10.79 5.26 -13.31
CA SER A 227 -12.19 4.87 -13.48
C SER A 227 -12.47 4.49 -14.94
N ALA A 228 -13.63 3.90 -15.20
CA ALA A 228 -14.08 3.56 -16.55
C ALA A 228 -14.42 4.80 -17.41
N GLU A 229 -14.50 5.99 -16.81
CA GLU A 229 -14.81 7.23 -17.51
C GLU A 229 -13.67 7.68 -18.43
N LYS A 230 -14.00 8.06 -19.67
CA LYS A 230 -13.02 8.50 -20.67
C LYS A 230 -12.71 10.00 -20.52
N THR A 231 -12.34 10.45 -19.32
CA THR A 231 -11.88 11.83 -19.09
C THR A 231 -10.41 12.00 -19.47
N ARG A 232 -10.00 13.24 -19.73
CA ARG A 232 -8.60 13.56 -20.03
C ARG A 232 -7.66 13.18 -18.89
N ASP A 233 -8.10 13.40 -17.66
CA ASP A 233 -7.31 13.13 -16.47
C ASP A 233 -7.13 11.62 -16.28
N ASN A 234 -8.18 10.83 -16.47
CA ASN A 234 -8.13 9.38 -16.41
C ASN A 234 -7.20 8.78 -17.47
N ILE A 235 -7.24 9.32 -18.70
CA ILE A 235 -6.30 8.93 -19.78
C ILE A 235 -4.86 9.26 -19.39
N ASN A 236 -4.62 10.42 -18.79
CA ASN A 236 -3.28 10.82 -18.35
C ASN A 236 -2.75 9.91 -17.23
N LEU A 237 -3.58 9.62 -16.22
CA LEU A 237 -3.23 8.71 -15.12
C LEU A 237 -2.90 7.30 -15.64
N ARG A 238 -3.76 6.75 -16.49
CA ARG A 238 -3.50 5.45 -17.14
C ARG A 238 -2.16 5.45 -17.89
N ASN A 239 -1.93 6.46 -18.72
CA ASN A 239 -0.70 6.56 -19.52
C ASN A 239 0.53 6.71 -18.61
N LYS A 240 0.42 7.40 -17.48
CA LYS A 240 1.49 7.56 -16.50
C LYS A 240 1.81 6.21 -15.85
N ALA A 241 0.80 5.43 -15.45
CA ALA A 241 0.97 4.09 -14.91
C ALA A 241 1.64 3.14 -15.93
N LEU A 242 1.13 3.12 -17.16
CA LEU A 242 1.68 2.26 -18.21
C LEU A 242 3.14 2.62 -18.59
N ARG A 243 3.52 3.91 -18.57
CA ARG A 243 4.92 4.32 -18.78
C ARG A 243 5.84 3.79 -17.68
N ALA A 244 5.44 3.85 -16.41
CA ALA A 244 6.22 3.29 -15.32
C ALA A 244 6.42 1.78 -15.49
N ILE A 245 5.38 1.07 -15.92
CA ILE A 245 5.40 -0.36 -16.25
C ILE A 245 6.35 -0.65 -17.43
N ASP A 246 6.32 0.16 -18.49
CA ASP A 246 7.17 -0.02 -19.66
C ASP A 246 8.65 0.25 -19.35
N GLU A 247 8.96 1.26 -18.52
CA GLU A 247 10.32 1.49 -18.02
C GLU A 247 10.85 0.26 -17.27
N LEU A 248 10.04 -0.34 -16.39
CA LEU A 248 10.41 -1.58 -15.69
C LEU A 248 10.65 -2.74 -16.64
N ARG A 249 9.77 -2.92 -17.63
CA ARG A 249 9.87 -4.01 -18.60
C ARG A 249 11.14 -3.94 -19.42
N GLN A 250 11.55 -2.74 -19.82
CA GLN A 250 12.79 -2.52 -20.57
C GLN A 250 14.02 -2.82 -19.72
N GLU A 251 14.02 -2.43 -18.45
CA GLU A 251 15.19 -2.52 -17.60
C GLU A 251 15.36 -3.92 -16.97
N TYR A 252 14.26 -4.56 -16.60
CA TYR A 252 14.28 -5.85 -15.91
C TYR A 252 13.78 -7.01 -16.79
N SER A 253 13.96 -6.91 -18.12
CA SER A 253 13.47 -7.92 -19.10
C SER A 253 13.95 -9.34 -18.85
N GLY A 254 15.11 -9.53 -18.19
CA GLY A 254 15.66 -10.84 -17.79
C GLY A 254 15.09 -11.40 -16.47
N HIS A 255 14.33 -10.62 -15.70
CA HIS A 255 13.86 -11.00 -14.37
C HIS A 255 12.40 -11.46 -14.40
N VAL A 256 12.16 -12.76 -14.51
CA VAL A 256 10.82 -13.36 -14.69
C VAL A 256 9.84 -12.92 -13.62
N SER A 257 10.25 -12.85 -12.34
CA SER A 257 9.38 -12.42 -11.22
C SER A 257 8.94 -10.97 -11.38
N ILE A 258 9.87 -10.04 -11.72
CA ILE A 258 9.53 -8.62 -11.93
C ILE A 258 8.61 -8.46 -13.15
N MET A 259 8.86 -9.23 -14.22
CA MET A 259 8.01 -9.24 -15.41
C MET A 259 6.60 -9.76 -15.11
N PHE A 260 6.48 -10.75 -14.21
CA PHE A 260 5.21 -11.21 -13.69
C PHE A 260 4.47 -10.08 -12.95
N ASP A 261 5.10 -9.46 -11.94
CA ASP A 261 4.52 -8.36 -11.17
C ASP A 261 4.09 -7.20 -12.09
N THR A 262 4.92 -6.89 -13.08
CA THR A 262 4.63 -5.86 -14.10
C THR A 262 3.37 -6.18 -14.89
N SER A 263 3.19 -7.44 -15.29
CA SER A 263 2.02 -7.90 -16.07
C SER A 263 0.75 -7.91 -15.21
N ILE A 264 0.84 -8.24 -13.93
CA ILE A 264 -0.27 -8.14 -12.97
C ILE A 264 -0.73 -6.68 -12.81
N VAL A 265 0.21 -5.76 -12.58
CA VAL A 265 -0.13 -4.33 -12.42
C VAL A 265 -0.72 -3.76 -13.72
N GLU A 266 -0.20 -4.17 -14.89
CA GLU A 266 -0.75 -3.79 -16.19
C GLU A 266 -2.19 -4.29 -16.37
N SER A 267 -2.47 -5.56 -16.04
CA SER A 267 -3.82 -6.13 -16.11
C SER A 267 -4.81 -5.34 -15.24
N LYS A 268 -4.46 -5.08 -13.99
CA LYS A 268 -5.29 -4.28 -13.07
C LYS A 268 -5.52 -2.85 -13.57
N THR A 269 -4.51 -2.23 -14.20
CA THR A 269 -4.64 -0.91 -14.80
C THR A 269 -5.69 -0.92 -15.93
N TYR A 270 -5.68 -1.93 -16.80
CA TYR A 270 -6.69 -2.06 -17.86
C TYR A 270 -8.07 -2.44 -17.33
N VAL A 271 -8.16 -3.24 -16.27
CA VAL A 271 -9.44 -3.52 -15.58
C VAL A 271 -10.08 -2.22 -15.06
N ALA A 272 -9.28 -1.37 -14.39
CA ALA A 272 -9.77 -0.12 -13.82
C ALA A 272 -10.36 0.85 -14.87
N VAL A 273 -9.88 0.80 -16.10
CA VAL A 273 -10.38 1.63 -17.21
C VAL A 273 -11.33 0.87 -18.16
N ALA A 274 -11.81 -0.31 -17.78
CA ALA A 274 -12.71 -1.18 -18.52
C ALA A 274 -12.22 -1.57 -19.94
N GLU A 275 -10.89 -1.70 -20.14
CA GLU A 275 -10.28 -2.20 -21.36
C GLU A 275 -10.06 -3.73 -21.26
N SER A 276 -11.15 -4.51 -21.26
CA SER A 276 -11.19 -5.95 -20.92
C SER A 276 -10.25 -6.82 -21.76
N ASP A 277 -10.16 -6.60 -23.07
CA ASP A 277 -9.29 -7.42 -23.96
C ASP A 277 -7.81 -7.23 -23.61
N LYS A 278 -7.40 -5.98 -23.29
CA LYS A 278 -6.02 -5.68 -22.89
C LYS A 278 -5.71 -6.21 -21.49
N ALA A 279 -6.68 -6.11 -20.58
CA ALA A 279 -6.57 -6.67 -19.23
C ALA A 279 -6.34 -8.18 -19.29
N LYS A 280 -7.14 -8.89 -20.11
CA LYS A 280 -6.99 -10.32 -20.32
C LYS A 280 -5.64 -10.67 -20.93
N GLY A 281 -5.21 -9.97 -21.98
CA GLY A 281 -3.90 -10.20 -22.60
C GLY A 281 -2.73 -9.97 -21.63
N ALA A 282 -2.85 -9.04 -20.70
CA ALA A 282 -1.84 -8.83 -19.63
C ALA A 282 -1.88 -9.97 -18.59
N ALA A 283 -3.07 -10.44 -18.20
CA ALA A 283 -3.22 -11.59 -17.31
C ALA A 283 -2.68 -12.89 -17.93
N ASP A 284 -2.91 -13.14 -19.22
CA ASP A 284 -2.36 -14.31 -19.94
C ASP A 284 -0.82 -14.27 -19.99
N ARG A 285 -0.22 -13.08 -20.13
CA ARG A 285 1.23 -12.91 -20.01
C ARG A 285 1.72 -13.22 -18.60
N ALA A 286 1.02 -12.75 -17.57
CA ALA A 286 1.35 -13.03 -16.18
C ALA A 286 1.28 -14.54 -15.88
N GLU A 287 0.25 -15.24 -16.37
CA GLU A 287 0.11 -16.70 -16.25
C GLU A 287 1.32 -17.43 -16.85
N SER A 288 1.69 -17.05 -18.07
CA SER A 288 2.85 -17.65 -18.76
C SER A 288 4.17 -17.39 -18.02
N LEU A 289 4.31 -16.25 -17.36
CA LEU A 289 5.48 -15.92 -16.55
C LEU A 289 5.47 -16.65 -15.21
N LEU A 290 4.31 -16.79 -14.57
CA LEU A 290 4.16 -17.55 -13.32
C LEU A 290 4.57 -19.00 -13.49
N ALA A 291 4.20 -19.62 -14.63
CA ALA A 291 4.57 -21.00 -14.98
C ALA A 291 6.10 -21.18 -15.16
N ARG A 292 6.86 -20.10 -15.38
CA ARG A 292 8.33 -20.11 -15.51
C ARG A 292 9.05 -19.87 -14.19
N ILE A 293 8.34 -19.47 -13.13
CA ILE A 293 8.91 -19.28 -11.77
C ILE A 293 8.99 -20.67 -11.13
N GLN A 294 10.17 -21.14 -10.78
CA GLN A 294 10.38 -22.49 -10.23
C GLN A 294 9.65 -22.73 -8.90
N ALA A 295 9.56 -21.70 -8.05
CA ALA A 295 8.86 -21.73 -6.76
C ALA A 295 8.07 -20.43 -6.57
N PRO A 296 6.86 -20.31 -7.14
CA PRO A 296 6.04 -19.13 -6.96
C PRO A 296 5.70 -18.92 -5.49
N THR A 297 5.83 -17.67 -5.02
CA THR A 297 5.44 -17.34 -3.65
C THR A 297 3.92 -17.36 -3.49
N PRO A 298 3.39 -17.59 -2.26
CA PRO A 298 1.95 -17.50 -2.02
C PRO A 298 1.35 -16.16 -2.45
N ASP A 299 2.08 -15.06 -2.27
CA ASP A 299 1.59 -13.73 -2.69
C ASP A 299 1.47 -13.62 -4.23
N GLN A 300 2.41 -14.18 -4.99
CA GLN A 300 2.31 -14.23 -6.45
C GLN A 300 1.11 -15.07 -6.92
N GLN A 301 0.86 -16.20 -6.27
CA GLN A 301 -0.30 -17.04 -6.58
C GLN A 301 -1.62 -16.31 -6.25
N LEU A 302 -1.70 -15.60 -5.11
CA LEU A 302 -2.85 -14.79 -4.74
C LEU A 302 -3.08 -13.63 -5.72
N GLN A 303 -2.02 -12.93 -6.14
CA GLN A 303 -2.11 -11.87 -7.15
C GLN A 303 -2.61 -12.39 -8.50
N MET A 304 -2.15 -13.58 -8.92
CA MET A 304 -2.63 -14.20 -10.16
C MET A 304 -4.09 -14.62 -10.05
N THR A 305 -4.49 -15.19 -8.91
CA THR A 305 -5.89 -15.55 -8.63
C THR A 305 -6.79 -14.31 -8.72
N GLU A 306 -6.39 -13.21 -8.11
CA GLU A 306 -7.14 -11.96 -8.18
C GLU A 306 -7.24 -11.44 -9.62
N ALA A 307 -6.13 -11.47 -10.38
CA ALA A 307 -6.14 -11.07 -11.78
C ALA A 307 -7.09 -11.93 -12.62
N PHE A 308 -7.14 -13.24 -12.42
CA PHE A 308 -8.10 -14.12 -13.10
C PHE A 308 -9.55 -13.78 -12.77
N ILE A 309 -9.85 -13.49 -11.48
CA ILE A 309 -11.18 -13.06 -11.07
C ILE A 309 -11.56 -11.75 -11.78
N ASP A 310 -10.65 -10.77 -11.79
CA ASP A 310 -10.88 -9.44 -12.35
C ASP A 310 -11.10 -9.45 -13.88
N VAL A 311 -10.50 -10.42 -14.60
CA VAL A 311 -10.70 -10.58 -16.05
C VAL A 311 -11.78 -11.61 -16.42
N GLY A 312 -12.50 -12.21 -15.43
CA GLY A 312 -13.59 -13.16 -15.64
C GLY A 312 -13.15 -14.59 -15.93
N GLU A 313 -11.88 -14.96 -15.72
CA GLU A 313 -11.36 -16.32 -15.87
C GLU A 313 -11.61 -17.16 -14.60
N HIS A 314 -12.89 -17.31 -14.24
CA HIS A 314 -13.33 -17.90 -12.96
C HIS A 314 -12.90 -19.34 -12.76
N ILE A 315 -12.79 -20.13 -13.84
CA ILE A 315 -12.33 -21.52 -13.78
C ILE A 315 -10.87 -21.57 -13.35
N LYS A 316 -10.01 -20.79 -14.01
CA LYS A 316 -8.57 -20.70 -13.67
C LYS A 316 -8.35 -20.20 -12.25
N ALA A 317 -9.13 -19.20 -11.83
CA ALA A 317 -9.09 -18.69 -10.46
C ALA A 317 -9.40 -19.79 -9.44
N LYS A 318 -10.47 -20.57 -9.67
CA LYS A 318 -10.87 -21.68 -8.80
C LYS A 318 -9.83 -22.79 -8.73
N ASP A 319 -9.23 -23.15 -9.88
CA ASP A 319 -8.19 -24.18 -9.95
C ASP A 319 -6.94 -23.75 -9.15
N LEU A 320 -6.55 -22.49 -9.25
CA LEU A 320 -5.40 -21.96 -8.50
C LEU A 320 -5.69 -21.91 -6.99
N ILE A 321 -6.89 -21.50 -6.57
CA ILE A 321 -7.33 -21.54 -5.16
C ILE A 321 -7.26 -22.97 -4.61
N ASN A 322 -7.80 -23.96 -5.34
CA ASN A 322 -7.76 -25.36 -4.94
C ASN A 322 -6.30 -25.84 -4.81
N THR A 323 -5.45 -25.52 -5.78
CA THR A 323 -4.02 -25.87 -5.74
C THR A 323 -3.32 -25.29 -4.51
N MET A 324 -3.58 -24.03 -4.16
CA MET A 324 -3.02 -23.37 -2.97
C MET A 324 -3.52 -24.04 -1.70
N ARG A 325 -4.80 -24.41 -1.64
CA ARG A 325 -5.39 -25.08 -0.49
C ARG A 325 -4.80 -26.47 -0.28
N ASP A 326 -4.67 -27.27 -1.35
CA ASP A 326 -4.21 -28.67 -1.26
C ASP A 326 -2.71 -28.78 -0.98
N SER A 327 -1.91 -27.88 -1.53
CA SER A 327 -0.45 -27.95 -1.46
C SER A 327 0.18 -27.21 -0.27
N GLN A 328 -0.51 -26.22 0.31
CA GLN A 328 0.10 -25.26 1.23
C GLN A 328 -0.73 -24.91 2.48
N ALA A 329 -1.93 -25.49 2.66
CA ALA A 329 -2.85 -25.09 3.75
C ALA A 329 -2.22 -25.13 5.16
N SER A 330 -1.26 -26.00 5.41
CA SER A 330 -0.56 -26.13 6.70
C SER A 330 0.63 -25.15 6.87
N ASN A 331 1.07 -24.48 5.80
CA ASN A 331 2.29 -23.65 5.80
C ASN A 331 2.06 -22.18 5.43
N LEU A 332 0.81 -21.80 5.08
CA LEU A 332 0.49 -20.40 4.78
C LEU A 332 0.44 -19.56 6.05
N ALA A 333 1.05 -18.37 5.98
CA ALA A 333 0.89 -17.38 7.04
C ALA A 333 -0.59 -16.93 7.14
N GLN A 334 -1.04 -16.56 8.35
CA GLN A 334 -2.44 -16.22 8.60
C GLN A 334 -2.99 -15.15 7.65
N ASN A 335 -2.20 -14.12 7.35
CA ASN A 335 -2.58 -13.06 6.40
C ASN A 335 -2.83 -13.57 4.96
N ALA A 336 -2.07 -14.59 4.51
CA ALA A 336 -2.28 -15.20 3.21
C ALA A 336 -3.55 -16.07 3.18
N LEU A 337 -3.87 -16.75 4.28
CA LEU A 337 -5.12 -17.49 4.45
C LEU A 337 -6.34 -16.56 4.42
N ASP A 338 -6.25 -15.42 5.09
CA ASP A 338 -7.34 -14.44 5.10
C ASP A 338 -7.57 -13.82 3.72
N LYS A 339 -6.49 -13.51 2.99
CA LYS A 339 -6.57 -13.07 1.58
C LYS A 339 -7.17 -14.15 0.67
N LEU A 340 -6.78 -15.41 0.86
CA LEU A 340 -7.31 -16.53 0.07
C LEU A 340 -8.82 -16.68 0.27
N ARG A 341 -9.30 -16.61 1.52
CA ARG A 341 -10.74 -16.63 1.83
C ARG A 341 -11.49 -15.47 1.19
N ALA A 342 -10.94 -14.26 1.28
CA ALA A 342 -11.54 -13.08 0.66
C ALA A 342 -11.66 -13.22 -0.87
N LEU A 343 -10.66 -13.84 -1.53
CA LEU A 343 -10.72 -14.12 -2.98
C LEU A 343 -11.74 -15.21 -3.32
N GLU A 344 -11.90 -16.24 -2.48
CA GLU A 344 -12.96 -17.25 -2.65
C GLU A 344 -14.36 -16.62 -2.55
N ASP A 345 -14.58 -15.79 -1.54
CA ASP A 345 -15.85 -15.09 -1.35
C ASP A 345 -16.15 -14.18 -2.53
N LYS A 346 -15.13 -13.42 -3.01
CA LYS A 346 -15.23 -12.59 -4.22
C LYS A 346 -15.59 -13.41 -5.46
N LEU A 347 -14.91 -14.54 -5.69
CA LEU A 347 -15.17 -15.43 -6.82
C LEU A 347 -16.59 -16.01 -6.77
N ASN A 348 -17.02 -16.48 -5.60
CA ASN A 348 -18.36 -17.02 -5.40
C ASN A 348 -19.44 -15.96 -5.67
N ALA A 349 -19.26 -14.74 -5.14
CA ALA A 349 -20.18 -13.63 -5.37
C ALA A 349 -20.27 -13.26 -6.87
N MET A 350 -19.15 -13.21 -7.59
CA MET A 350 -19.14 -12.91 -9.02
C MET A 350 -19.78 -14.04 -9.84
N THR A 351 -19.50 -15.29 -9.53
CA THR A 351 -20.12 -16.45 -10.19
C THR A 351 -21.63 -16.47 -10.00
N ILE A 352 -22.11 -16.16 -8.78
CA ILE A 352 -23.55 -16.03 -8.49
C ILE A 352 -24.17 -14.89 -9.30
N ARG A 353 -23.50 -13.72 -9.37
CA ARG A 353 -23.99 -12.57 -10.14
C ARG A 353 -24.11 -12.89 -11.64
N GLU A 354 -23.12 -13.53 -12.23
CA GLU A 354 -23.16 -13.92 -13.64
C GLU A 354 -24.27 -14.95 -13.92
N HIS A 355 -24.40 -15.95 -13.05
CA HIS A 355 -25.45 -16.96 -13.20
C HIS A 355 -26.84 -16.34 -13.06
N THR A 356 -27.05 -15.49 -12.05
CA THR A 356 -28.32 -14.76 -11.88
C THR A 356 -28.63 -13.81 -13.04
N ALA A 357 -27.60 -13.15 -13.60
CA ALA A 357 -27.78 -12.30 -14.78
C ALA A 357 -28.21 -13.09 -16.02
N LYS A 358 -27.62 -14.27 -16.25
CA LYS A 358 -28.01 -15.19 -17.34
C LYS A 358 -29.44 -15.67 -17.17
N LEU A 359 -29.81 -16.15 -15.97
CA LEU A 359 -31.20 -16.56 -15.68
C LEU A 359 -32.17 -15.39 -15.84
N ASN A 360 -31.78 -14.19 -15.40
CA ASN A 360 -32.63 -13.00 -15.59
C ASN A 360 -32.85 -12.66 -17.06
N ALA A 361 -31.81 -12.69 -17.88
CA ALA A 361 -31.93 -12.44 -19.34
C ALA A 361 -32.83 -13.50 -20.03
N GLU A 362 -32.67 -14.77 -19.68
CA GLU A 362 -33.51 -15.85 -20.16
C GLU A 362 -34.97 -15.67 -19.72
N GLY A 363 -35.20 -15.39 -18.43
CA GLY A 363 -36.55 -15.14 -17.90
C GLY A 363 -37.24 -13.95 -18.56
N VAL A 364 -36.51 -12.85 -18.84
CA VAL A 364 -37.04 -11.69 -19.59
C VAL A 364 -37.39 -12.08 -21.01
N SER A 365 -36.56 -12.83 -21.71
CA SER A 365 -36.85 -13.31 -23.08
C SER A 365 -38.09 -14.18 -23.13
N LEU A 366 -38.27 -15.11 -22.19
CA LEU A 366 -39.46 -15.95 -22.08
C LEU A 366 -40.71 -15.16 -21.76
N TYR A 367 -40.60 -14.16 -20.88
CA TYR A 367 -41.69 -13.25 -20.55
C TYR A 367 -42.15 -12.45 -21.78
N GLU A 368 -41.25 -11.92 -22.58
CA GLU A 368 -41.54 -11.17 -23.81
C GLU A 368 -42.18 -12.06 -24.88
N GLN A 369 -41.84 -13.34 -24.93
CA GLN A 369 -42.50 -14.34 -25.78
C GLN A 369 -43.88 -14.74 -25.27
N GLY A 370 -44.33 -14.27 -24.12
CA GLY A 370 -45.62 -14.63 -23.53
C GLY A 370 -45.64 -15.98 -22.80
N LYS A 371 -44.51 -16.67 -22.67
CA LYS A 371 -44.32 -17.95 -21.98
C LYS A 371 -44.16 -17.73 -20.46
N LEU A 372 -45.27 -17.27 -19.84
CA LEU A 372 -45.20 -16.76 -18.45
C LEU A 372 -44.80 -17.82 -17.42
N MET A 373 -45.27 -19.07 -17.56
CA MET A 373 -44.90 -20.15 -16.62
C MET A 373 -43.42 -20.50 -16.70
N GLU A 374 -42.87 -20.65 -17.92
CA GLU A 374 -41.46 -20.91 -18.14
C GLU A 374 -40.62 -19.76 -17.59
N ALA A 375 -41.02 -18.50 -17.81
CA ALA A 375 -40.37 -17.31 -17.26
C ALA A 375 -40.33 -17.31 -15.71
N ILE A 376 -41.45 -17.68 -15.06
CA ILE A 376 -41.55 -17.78 -13.60
C ILE A 376 -40.59 -18.86 -13.08
N GLU A 377 -40.52 -20.03 -13.70
CA GLU A 377 -39.60 -21.08 -13.31
C GLU A 377 -38.13 -20.63 -13.35
N VAL A 378 -37.74 -19.92 -14.41
CA VAL A 378 -36.37 -19.37 -14.56
C VAL A 378 -36.11 -18.29 -13.54
N PHE A 379 -37.06 -17.36 -13.32
CA PHE A 379 -36.89 -16.32 -12.28
C PHE A 379 -36.86 -16.94 -10.88
N ASP A 380 -37.65 -17.98 -10.60
CA ASP A 380 -37.63 -18.69 -9.32
C ASP A 380 -36.30 -19.39 -9.04
N GLN A 381 -35.55 -19.81 -10.08
CA GLN A 381 -34.19 -20.27 -9.92
C GLN A 381 -33.24 -19.10 -9.59
N ALA A 382 -33.42 -17.96 -10.28
CA ALA A 382 -32.58 -16.78 -10.03
C ALA A 382 -32.73 -16.22 -8.61
N VAL A 383 -33.94 -16.19 -8.06
CA VAL A 383 -34.22 -15.61 -6.73
C VAL A 383 -33.88 -16.53 -5.56
N LYS A 384 -33.39 -17.76 -5.80
CA LYS A 384 -32.89 -18.64 -4.72
C LYS A 384 -31.60 -18.12 -4.08
N TYR A 385 -30.84 -17.33 -4.78
CA TYR A 385 -29.62 -16.74 -4.24
C TYR A 385 -29.93 -15.53 -3.37
N ASP A 386 -29.19 -15.37 -2.27
CA ASP A 386 -29.46 -14.30 -1.30
C ASP A 386 -29.12 -12.89 -1.84
N GLU A 387 -28.05 -12.78 -2.63
CA GLU A 387 -27.54 -11.52 -3.18
C GLU A 387 -28.09 -11.18 -4.57
N VAL A 388 -29.41 -11.25 -4.74
CA VAL A 388 -30.05 -10.96 -6.02
C VAL A 388 -30.43 -9.47 -6.13
N GLY A 389 -30.11 -8.87 -7.26
CA GLY A 389 -30.43 -7.46 -7.52
C GLY A 389 -31.93 -7.18 -7.56
N VAL A 390 -32.33 -5.98 -7.10
CA VAL A 390 -33.73 -5.53 -7.06
C VAL A 390 -34.44 -5.70 -8.39
N SER A 391 -33.78 -5.48 -9.52
CA SER A 391 -34.36 -5.63 -10.87
C SER A 391 -34.82 -7.06 -11.15
N VAL A 392 -34.06 -8.07 -10.72
CA VAL A 392 -34.42 -9.49 -10.89
C VAL A 392 -35.63 -9.85 -10.04
N LEU A 393 -35.65 -9.37 -8.78
CA LEU A 393 -36.79 -9.58 -7.89
C LEU A 393 -38.06 -8.93 -8.46
N LEU A 394 -37.96 -7.72 -9.03
CA LEU A 394 -39.09 -7.06 -9.69
C LEU A 394 -39.55 -7.79 -10.98
N ASN A 395 -38.61 -8.37 -11.74
CA ASN A 395 -38.94 -9.20 -12.90
C ASN A 395 -39.72 -10.46 -12.51
N ALA A 396 -39.28 -11.15 -11.45
CA ALA A 396 -39.98 -12.31 -10.90
C ALA A 396 -41.40 -11.96 -10.41
N ILE A 397 -41.54 -10.86 -9.68
CA ILE A 397 -42.87 -10.36 -9.25
C ILE A 397 -43.74 -10.02 -10.44
N GLN A 398 -43.22 -9.31 -11.44
CA GLN A 398 -43.98 -8.93 -12.63
C GLN A 398 -44.46 -10.16 -13.42
N ALA A 399 -43.60 -11.19 -13.60
CA ALA A 399 -44.01 -12.43 -14.29
C ALA A 399 -45.14 -13.12 -13.54
N LYS A 400 -45.03 -13.28 -12.20
CA LYS A 400 -46.10 -13.89 -11.39
C LYS A 400 -47.40 -13.08 -11.42
N VAL A 401 -47.34 -11.75 -11.27
CA VAL A 401 -48.51 -10.87 -11.36
C VAL A 401 -49.17 -10.98 -12.74
N SER A 402 -48.42 -10.91 -13.84
CA SER A 402 -48.94 -11.02 -15.18
C SER A 402 -49.55 -12.40 -15.45
N HIS A 403 -49.03 -13.47 -14.86
CA HIS A 403 -49.63 -14.78 -14.94
C HIS A 403 -50.97 -14.85 -14.21
N ILE A 404 -51.04 -14.34 -12.95
CA ILE A 404 -52.29 -14.30 -12.17
C ILE A 404 -53.37 -13.45 -12.85
N GLU A 405 -53.03 -12.35 -13.51
CA GLU A 405 -54.00 -11.51 -14.22
C GLU A 405 -54.54 -12.14 -15.51
N ARG A 406 -53.83 -13.11 -16.12
CA ARG A 406 -54.23 -13.81 -17.36
C ARG A 406 -54.90 -15.16 -17.15
N THR A 407 -54.74 -15.74 -15.97
CA THR A 407 -55.26 -17.07 -15.62
C THR A 407 -56.22 -16.97 -14.43
N GLU A 408 -56.28 -18.02 -13.61
CA GLU A 408 -57.00 -17.97 -12.34
C GLU A 408 -56.10 -17.48 -11.19
N LEU A 409 -56.73 -16.93 -10.14
CA LEU A 409 -56.03 -16.40 -8.98
C LEU A 409 -55.23 -17.49 -8.25
N ASP A 410 -53.92 -17.47 -8.35
CA ASP A 410 -52.99 -18.36 -7.65
C ASP A 410 -52.53 -17.70 -6.35
N VAL A 411 -53.15 -18.10 -5.22
CA VAL A 411 -52.81 -17.59 -3.90
C VAL A 411 -51.37 -17.88 -3.49
N ARG A 412 -50.79 -18.97 -3.99
CA ARG A 412 -49.38 -19.36 -3.69
C ARG A 412 -48.41 -18.39 -4.36
N GLN A 413 -48.57 -18.12 -5.65
CA GLN A 413 -47.75 -17.14 -6.38
C GLN A 413 -47.92 -15.72 -5.81
N LEU A 414 -49.10 -15.36 -5.33
CA LEU A 414 -49.33 -14.08 -4.68
C LEU A 414 -48.55 -13.98 -3.35
N LYS A 415 -48.52 -15.03 -2.55
CA LYS A 415 -47.71 -15.07 -1.31
C LYS A 415 -46.22 -14.94 -1.62
N ASP A 416 -45.73 -15.62 -2.68
CA ASP A 416 -44.33 -15.50 -3.11
C ASP A 416 -43.97 -14.06 -3.49
N CYS A 417 -44.87 -13.33 -4.17
CA CYS A 417 -44.66 -11.91 -4.46
C CYS A 417 -44.44 -11.08 -3.18
N TYR A 418 -45.22 -11.33 -2.11
CA TYR A 418 -45.00 -10.63 -0.83
C TYR A 418 -43.65 -10.97 -0.19
N VAL A 419 -43.18 -12.21 -0.28
CA VAL A 419 -41.85 -12.60 0.19
C VAL A 419 -40.77 -11.84 -0.59
N LEU A 420 -40.89 -11.74 -1.92
CA LEU A 420 -39.96 -11.00 -2.75
C LEU A 420 -39.98 -9.49 -2.45
N PHE A 421 -41.17 -8.88 -2.22
CA PHE A 421 -41.25 -7.49 -1.77
C PHE A 421 -40.58 -7.25 -0.41
N LYS A 422 -40.69 -8.21 0.52
CA LYS A 422 -40.00 -8.13 1.82
C LYS A 422 -38.48 -8.17 1.65
N ARG A 423 -37.96 -8.94 0.68
CA ARG A 423 -36.53 -8.96 0.34
C ARG A 423 -36.06 -7.65 -0.31
N ILE A 424 -36.89 -7.03 -1.15
CA ILE A 424 -36.57 -5.73 -1.76
C ILE A 424 -36.49 -4.63 -0.69
N GLY A 425 -37.36 -4.69 0.33
CA GLY A 425 -37.47 -3.65 1.34
C GLY A 425 -38.15 -2.39 0.80
N SER A 426 -37.68 -1.22 1.26
CA SER A 426 -38.17 0.09 0.79
C SER A 426 -37.25 0.65 -0.28
N ILE A 427 -37.80 1.03 -1.42
CA ILE A 427 -37.08 1.76 -2.48
C ILE A 427 -37.39 3.24 -2.32
N GLY A 428 -36.39 4.10 -2.39
CA GLY A 428 -36.57 5.55 -2.32
C GLY A 428 -37.23 6.12 -3.59
N HIS A 429 -37.97 7.22 -3.47
CA HIS A 429 -38.66 7.88 -4.59
C HIS A 429 -37.74 8.38 -5.72
N LEU A 430 -36.45 8.52 -5.46
CA LEU A 430 -35.45 8.94 -6.45
C LEU A 430 -34.85 7.75 -7.25
N ASP A 431 -35.16 6.50 -6.89
CA ASP A 431 -34.74 5.34 -7.63
C ASP A 431 -35.58 5.16 -8.89
N GLU A 432 -34.93 4.98 -10.05
CA GLU A 432 -35.62 4.81 -11.35
C GLU A 432 -36.61 3.63 -11.38
N ARG A 433 -36.49 2.68 -10.45
CA ARG A 433 -37.35 1.50 -10.32
C ARG A 433 -38.54 1.72 -9.41
N TYR A 434 -38.66 2.90 -8.75
CA TYR A 434 -39.71 3.18 -7.77
C TYR A 434 -41.11 3.06 -8.37
N ASP A 435 -41.37 3.68 -9.52
CA ASP A 435 -42.68 3.65 -10.16
C ASP A 435 -43.12 2.24 -10.54
N ARG A 436 -42.19 1.40 -10.94
CA ARG A 436 -42.46 -0.02 -11.26
C ARG A 436 -42.75 -0.81 -9.98
N TYR A 437 -41.95 -0.59 -8.93
CA TYR A 437 -42.16 -1.21 -7.63
C TYR A 437 -43.54 -0.85 -7.04
N ASP A 438 -43.93 0.41 -7.05
CA ASP A 438 -45.19 0.89 -6.49
C ASP A 438 -46.39 0.33 -7.27
N ARG A 439 -46.33 0.36 -8.59
CA ARG A 439 -47.38 -0.25 -9.46
C ARG A 439 -47.58 -1.73 -9.15
N LEU A 440 -46.52 -2.50 -9.09
CA LEU A 440 -46.57 -3.95 -8.80
C LEU A 440 -47.11 -4.21 -7.39
N LYS A 441 -46.72 -3.42 -6.40
CA LYS A 441 -47.17 -3.52 -5.02
C LYS A 441 -48.67 -3.21 -4.92
N THR A 442 -49.13 -2.16 -5.55
CA THR A 442 -50.54 -1.78 -5.62
C THR A 442 -51.38 -2.86 -6.30
N THR A 443 -50.89 -3.46 -7.39
CA THR A 443 -51.53 -4.57 -8.07
C THR A 443 -51.64 -5.81 -7.16
N CYS A 444 -50.58 -6.19 -6.46
CA CYS A 444 -50.65 -7.29 -5.52
C CYS A 444 -51.65 -7.04 -4.38
N ILE A 445 -51.75 -5.82 -3.87
CA ILE A 445 -52.77 -5.44 -2.84
C ILE A 445 -54.17 -5.60 -3.41
N ARG A 446 -54.44 -5.16 -4.65
CA ARG A 446 -55.72 -5.32 -5.33
C ARG A 446 -56.08 -6.81 -5.48
N LEU A 447 -55.14 -7.62 -5.97
CA LEU A 447 -55.32 -9.08 -6.15
C LEU A 447 -55.56 -9.79 -4.79
N LYS A 448 -54.87 -9.40 -3.74
CA LYS A 448 -55.08 -9.91 -2.39
C LYS A 448 -56.50 -9.66 -1.88
N ARG A 449 -57.01 -8.44 -2.05
CA ARG A 449 -58.39 -8.10 -1.68
C ARG A 449 -59.43 -8.91 -2.46
N ALA A 450 -59.19 -9.12 -3.76
CA ALA A 450 -60.05 -9.96 -4.59
C ALA A 450 -60.07 -11.44 -4.17
N ALA A 451 -58.95 -11.91 -3.61
CA ALA A 451 -58.79 -13.28 -3.08
C ALA A 451 -59.50 -13.52 -1.73
N GLY A 452 -59.91 -12.46 -1.03
CA GLY A 452 -60.46 -12.57 0.31
C GLY A 452 -59.45 -13.04 1.36
N VAL A 453 -58.12 -12.85 1.14
CA VAL A 453 -56.97 -13.36 1.97
C VAL A 453 -56.19 -12.21 2.60
#